data_5630c04ecd7eacdc28792f07645d11c5
#
_entry.id   5630c04ecd7eacdc28792f07645d11c5
#
_cell.length_a   1.000
_cell.length_b   1.000
_cell.length_c   1.000
_cell.angle_alpha   90.00
_cell.angle_beta   90.00
_cell.angle_gamma   90.00
#
_symmetry.space_group_name_H-M   'P 1'
#
loop_
_entity.id
_entity.type
_entity.pdbx_description
1 polymer ?
#
loop_
_entity_poly.entity_id
_entity_poly.type
_entity_poly.pdbx_seq_one_letter_code
_entity_poly.pdbx_strand_id
1 'polypeptide(L)'
;GHAAQGDGEVSGTAIETSMSGVIEVQLYKDQNLLWPRAETPTHYISMGLHTDLDEAARSATREMINFLVTEKGMDRGDAYILCSVALDLRVTQLVDGVKGIHGMLSKDLLP
;
A
#
# COMPACT_ATOMS: atom_id res chain seq x y z
N GLY A 1 14.47 -2.20 -14.36
CA GLY A 1 13.57 -2.63 -13.27
C GLY A 1 14.34 -3.31 -12.14
N HIS A 2 13.63 -3.58 -11.04
CA HIS A 2 14.18 -4.23 -9.86
C HIS A 2 13.96 -5.75 -9.94
N ALA A 3 15.02 -6.55 -10.06
CA ALA A 3 14.93 -8.01 -10.03
C ALA A 3 14.71 -8.54 -8.61
N ALA A 4 15.28 -7.87 -7.61
CA ALA A 4 15.09 -8.16 -6.20
C ALA A 4 15.28 -6.89 -5.37
N GLN A 5 14.41 -6.73 -4.38
CA GLN A 5 14.43 -5.61 -3.45
C GLN A 5 13.87 -6.08 -2.11
N GLY A 6 14.57 -5.78 -1.02
CA GLY A 6 14.03 -5.93 0.33
C GLY A 6 13.15 -4.75 0.72
N ASP A 7 12.34 -4.93 1.76
CA ASP A 7 11.56 -3.84 2.34
C ASP A 7 12.49 -2.69 2.76
N GLY A 8 12.09 -1.47 2.40
CA GLY A 8 12.82 -0.25 2.72
C GLY A 8 13.92 0.14 1.73
N GLU A 9 14.36 -0.75 0.85
CA GLU A 9 15.46 -0.47 -0.10
C GLU A 9 16.63 0.26 0.58
N VAL A 10 17.11 -0.29 1.69
CA VAL A 10 17.86 0.41 2.73
C VAL A 10 19.22 0.98 2.30
N SER A 11 19.76 0.57 1.16
CA SER A 11 20.96 1.14 0.55
C SER A 11 20.67 2.15 -0.57
N GLY A 12 19.37 2.42 -0.84
CA GLY A 12 18.96 3.27 -1.96
C GLY A 12 19.10 2.58 -3.32
N THR A 13 19.26 1.27 -3.35
CA THR A 13 19.33 0.48 -4.58
C THR A 13 18.76 -0.91 -4.38
N ALA A 14 18.30 -1.51 -5.48
CA ALA A 14 17.91 -2.91 -5.58
C ALA A 14 18.88 -3.65 -6.52
N ILE A 15 18.58 -4.89 -6.88
CA ILE A 15 19.27 -5.54 -7.98
C ILE A 15 18.59 -5.06 -9.27
N GLU A 16 19.26 -4.12 -9.93
CA GLU A 16 18.77 -3.52 -11.18
C GLU A 16 19.02 -4.45 -12.38
N THR A 17 18.01 -4.56 -13.26
CA THR A 17 18.14 -5.35 -14.48
C THR A 17 17.18 -4.86 -15.57
N SER A 18 17.47 -5.24 -16.81
CA SER A 18 16.49 -5.09 -17.89
C SER A 18 15.35 -6.10 -17.74
N MET A 19 14.13 -5.67 -17.99
CA MET A 19 12.93 -6.49 -17.88
C MET A 19 12.01 -6.24 -19.07
N SER A 20 11.23 -7.24 -19.42
CA SER A 20 10.12 -7.12 -20.36
C SER A 20 8.81 -7.42 -19.65
N GLY A 21 7.74 -6.72 -20.03
CA GLY A 21 6.43 -6.89 -19.43
C GLY A 21 5.31 -6.41 -20.34
N VAL A 22 4.10 -6.81 -20.03
CA VAL A 22 2.87 -6.32 -20.65
C VAL A 22 2.10 -5.55 -19.59
N ILE A 23 1.76 -4.30 -19.89
CA ILE A 23 1.00 -3.41 -19.00
C ILE A 23 -0.30 -3.06 -19.69
N GLU A 24 -1.43 -3.34 -19.04
CA GLU A 24 -2.75 -2.85 -19.46
C GLU A 24 -3.07 -1.58 -18.64
N VAL A 25 -3.52 -0.52 -19.32
CA VAL A 25 -3.89 0.75 -18.69
C VAL A 25 -5.39 0.97 -18.87
N GLN A 26 -6.08 1.19 -17.73
CA GLN A 26 -7.51 1.51 -17.69
C GLN A 26 -7.73 2.86 -17.00
N LEU A 27 -8.60 3.69 -17.54
CA LEU A 27 -8.94 5.01 -16.99
C LEU A 27 -10.28 4.96 -16.26
N TYR A 28 -10.27 5.27 -14.98
CA TYR A 28 -11.46 5.46 -14.14
C TYR A 28 -11.64 6.94 -13.82
N LYS A 29 -12.54 7.62 -14.55
CA LYS A 29 -12.71 9.09 -14.48
C LYS A 29 -13.34 9.58 -13.18
N ASP A 30 -14.10 8.70 -12.51
CA ASP A 30 -14.88 9.05 -11.31
C ASP A 30 -14.17 8.64 -10.01
N GLN A 31 -12.93 8.16 -10.09
CA GLN A 31 -12.12 7.82 -8.94
C GLN A 31 -11.08 8.90 -8.67
N ASN A 32 -10.96 9.29 -7.41
CA ASN A 32 -9.92 10.20 -6.95
C ASN A 32 -9.21 9.58 -5.74
N LEU A 33 -8.04 9.00 -5.97
CA LEU A 33 -7.21 8.41 -4.92
C LEU A 33 -6.20 9.45 -4.44
N LEU A 34 -6.11 9.63 -3.12
CA LEU A 34 -5.08 10.49 -2.53
C LEU A 34 -3.68 9.86 -2.66
N TRP A 35 -3.61 8.54 -2.46
CA TRP A 35 -2.40 7.74 -2.59
C TRP A 35 -2.63 6.54 -3.50
N PRO A 36 -1.58 5.99 -4.13
CA PRO A 36 -1.71 4.77 -4.90
C PRO A 36 -2.26 3.62 -4.07
N ARG A 37 -2.99 2.74 -4.71
CA ARG A 37 -3.41 1.45 -4.18
C ARG A 37 -2.97 0.33 -5.12
N ALA A 38 -2.82 -0.85 -4.59
CA ALA A 38 -2.59 -2.04 -5.39
C ALA A 38 -3.47 -3.19 -4.90
N GLU A 39 -3.69 -4.13 -5.78
CA GLU A 39 -4.41 -5.36 -5.51
C GLU A 39 -3.63 -6.53 -6.10
N THR A 40 -3.45 -7.57 -5.32
CA THR A 40 -2.88 -8.84 -5.76
C THR A 40 -3.96 -9.92 -5.69
N PRO A 41 -3.69 -11.14 -6.16
CA PRO A 41 -4.63 -12.25 -5.96
C PRO A 41 -5.00 -12.49 -4.50
N THR A 42 -4.12 -12.14 -3.54
CA THR A 42 -4.27 -12.48 -2.13
C THR A 42 -4.42 -11.28 -1.20
N HIS A 43 -4.04 -10.06 -1.61
CA HIS A 43 -4.04 -8.89 -0.73
C HIS A 43 -4.61 -7.65 -1.39
N TYR A 44 -5.21 -6.80 -0.56
CA TYR A 44 -5.39 -5.37 -0.82
C TYR A 44 -4.21 -4.62 -0.22
N ILE A 45 -3.71 -3.61 -0.94
CA ILE A 45 -2.54 -2.83 -0.55
C ILE A 45 -2.88 -1.35 -0.59
N SER A 46 -2.70 -0.67 0.53
CA SER A 46 -2.75 0.79 0.63
C SER A 46 -1.35 1.35 0.74
N MET A 47 -1.16 2.62 0.36
CA MET A 47 0.14 3.30 0.45
C MET A 47 0.00 4.62 1.19
N GLY A 48 1.09 5.00 1.87
CA GLY A 48 1.27 6.32 2.46
C GLY A 48 2.71 6.77 2.25
N LEU A 49 2.87 8.02 1.82
CA LEU A 49 4.16 8.62 1.51
C LEU A 49 4.32 9.92 2.31
N HIS A 50 5.45 10.08 3.00
CA HIS A 50 5.75 11.26 3.78
C HIS A 50 7.26 11.36 4.09
N THR A 51 7.77 12.54 4.42
CA THR A 51 9.15 12.71 4.88
C THR A 51 9.40 12.07 6.25
N ASP A 52 8.35 11.98 7.07
CA ASP A 52 8.32 11.26 8.34
C ASP A 52 7.70 9.87 8.16
N LEU A 53 8.37 8.82 8.65
CA LEU A 53 7.93 7.44 8.46
C LEU A 53 6.66 7.12 9.24
N ASP A 54 6.47 7.71 10.42
CA ASP A 54 5.28 7.50 11.22
C ASP A 54 4.03 8.11 10.55
N GLU A 55 4.19 9.28 9.92
CA GLU A 55 3.11 9.89 9.14
C GLU A 55 2.80 9.09 7.86
N ALA A 56 3.81 8.49 7.22
CA ALA A 56 3.58 7.58 6.12
C ALA A 56 2.76 6.35 6.57
N ALA A 57 3.09 5.77 7.74
CA ALA A 57 2.35 4.65 8.32
C ALA A 57 0.90 5.02 8.67
N ARG A 58 0.68 6.19 9.28
CA ARG A 58 -0.67 6.71 9.56
C ARG A 58 -1.48 6.91 8.28
N SER A 59 -0.85 7.43 7.23
CA SER A 59 -1.49 7.64 5.94
C SER A 59 -1.88 6.32 5.27
N ALA A 60 -0.98 5.33 5.23
CA ALA A 60 -1.30 4.00 4.70
C ALA A 60 -2.46 3.34 5.45
N THR A 61 -2.48 3.45 6.80
CA THR A 61 -3.57 2.91 7.62
C THR A 61 -4.89 3.63 7.35
N ARG A 62 -4.90 4.96 7.26
CA ARG A 62 -6.12 5.75 6.94
C ARG A 62 -6.68 5.37 5.56
N GLU A 63 -5.80 5.17 4.58
CA GLU A 63 -6.21 4.76 3.24
C GLU A 63 -6.82 3.35 3.21
N MET A 64 -6.29 2.40 4.00
CA MET A 64 -6.91 1.08 4.14
C MET A 64 -8.28 1.17 4.81
N ILE A 65 -8.42 1.94 5.89
CA ILE A 65 -9.70 2.17 6.54
C ILE A 65 -10.70 2.80 5.56
N ASN A 66 -10.29 3.82 4.81
CA ASN A 66 -11.16 4.46 3.82
C ASN A 66 -11.60 3.45 2.75
N PHE A 67 -10.67 2.62 2.23
CA PHE A 67 -10.99 1.56 1.28
C PHE A 67 -12.03 0.57 1.83
N LEU A 68 -11.84 0.11 3.06
CA LEU A 68 -12.77 -0.83 3.70
C LEU A 68 -14.18 -0.22 3.88
N VAL A 69 -14.25 1.06 4.20
CA VAL A 69 -15.53 1.78 4.34
C VAL A 69 -16.18 2.00 2.98
N THR A 70 -15.44 2.54 2.00
CA THR A 70 -16.04 2.98 0.72
C THR A 70 -16.28 1.84 -0.27
N GLU A 71 -15.36 0.87 -0.33
CA GLU A 71 -15.40 -0.19 -1.33
C GLU A 71 -15.96 -1.52 -0.78
N LYS A 72 -15.86 -1.73 0.55
CA LYS A 72 -16.32 -2.96 1.20
C LYS A 72 -17.56 -2.74 2.08
N GLY A 73 -18.00 -1.49 2.28
CA GLY A 73 -19.18 -1.16 3.05
C GLY A 73 -19.05 -1.43 4.55
N MET A 74 -17.82 -1.53 5.06
CA MET A 74 -17.56 -1.81 6.47
C MET A 74 -17.84 -0.58 7.33
N ASP A 75 -18.32 -0.78 8.58
CA ASP A 75 -18.33 0.29 9.57
C ASP A 75 -16.92 0.81 9.84
N ARG A 76 -16.77 2.11 10.08
CA ARG A 76 -15.45 2.73 10.25
C ARG A 76 -14.71 2.24 11.49
N GLY A 77 -15.45 1.98 12.58
CA GLY A 77 -14.90 1.43 13.82
C GLY A 77 -14.38 0.01 13.61
N ASP A 78 -15.18 -0.82 12.94
CA ASP A 78 -14.82 -2.21 12.61
C ASP A 78 -13.62 -2.24 11.63
N ALA A 79 -13.58 -1.36 10.64
CA ALA A 79 -12.46 -1.22 9.73
C ALA A 79 -11.16 -0.83 10.46
N TYR A 80 -11.26 0.06 11.45
CA TYR A 80 -10.11 0.45 12.27
C TYR A 80 -9.62 -0.71 13.15
N ILE A 81 -10.54 -1.45 13.78
CA ILE A 81 -10.22 -2.64 14.57
C ILE A 81 -9.57 -3.72 13.68
N LEU A 82 -10.13 -3.98 12.50
CA LEU A 82 -9.56 -4.93 11.55
C LEU A 82 -8.14 -4.53 11.14
N CYS A 83 -7.89 -3.27 10.83
CA CYS A 83 -6.53 -2.78 10.55
C CYS A 83 -5.58 -3.00 11.75
N SER A 84 -6.07 -2.82 12.99
CA SER A 84 -5.24 -3.02 14.18
C SER A 84 -4.80 -4.48 14.37
N VAL A 85 -5.63 -5.43 13.99
CA VAL A 85 -5.36 -6.87 14.24
C VAL A 85 -4.77 -7.61 13.04
N ALA A 86 -4.86 -7.02 11.83
CA ALA A 86 -4.57 -7.77 10.61
C ALA A 86 -3.85 -6.99 9.50
N LEU A 87 -3.67 -5.67 9.62
CA LEU A 87 -2.95 -4.90 8.62
C LEU A 87 -1.44 -4.99 8.87
N ASP A 88 -0.72 -5.63 7.97
CA ASP A 88 0.74 -5.64 7.98
C ASP A 88 1.29 -4.35 7.36
N LEU A 89 1.98 -3.54 8.16
CA LEU A 89 2.65 -2.33 7.69
C LEU A 89 4.09 -2.67 7.33
N ARG A 90 4.46 -2.43 6.07
CA ARG A 90 5.80 -2.67 5.54
C ARG A 90 6.43 -1.40 5.02
N VAL A 91 7.73 -1.27 5.20
CA VAL A 91 8.47 -0.12 4.68
C VAL A 91 8.69 -0.30 3.19
N THR A 92 8.15 0.61 2.38
CA THR A 92 8.33 0.62 0.92
C THR A 92 9.71 1.17 0.58
N GLN A 93 10.03 2.34 1.15
CA GLN A 93 11.31 3.02 0.98
C GLN A 93 11.65 3.80 2.25
N LEU A 94 12.89 3.70 2.70
CA LEU A 94 13.35 4.27 3.98
C LEU A 94 14.30 5.45 3.81
N VAL A 95 15.21 5.38 2.84
CA VAL A 95 16.37 6.27 2.72
C VAL A 95 16.17 7.41 1.72
N ASP A 96 15.10 7.40 0.98
CA ASP A 96 14.71 8.50 0.09
C ASP A 96 14.22 9.71 0.88
N GLY A 97 14.25 10.88 0.27
CA GLY A 97 13.73 12.11 0.88
C GLY A 97 12.25 12.02 1.28
N VAL A 98 11.45 11.30 0.49
CA VAL A 98 10.10 10.88 0.83
C VAL A 98 10.11 9.39 1.15
N LYS A 99 9.70 9.03 2.35
CA LYS A 99 9.60 7.65 2.82
C LYS A 99 8.24 7.06 2.50
N GLY A 100 8.17 5.75 2.40
CA GLY A 100 6.92 5.07 2.07
C GLY A 100 6.62 3.89 2.97
N ILE A 101 5.34 3.75 3.29
CA ILE A 101 4.77 2.56 3.93
C ILE A 101 3.67 2.02 3.01
N HIS A 102 3.62 0.70 2.86
CA HIS A 102 2.47 0.03 2.30
C HIS A 102 1.83 -0.90 3.33
N GLY A 103 0.52 -0.78 3.48
CA GLY A 103 -0.29 -1.66 4.33
C GLY A 103 -0.87 -2.80 3.51
N MET A 104 -0.65 -4.04 3.94
CA MET A 104 -1.14 -5.25 3.28
C MET A 104 -2.22 -5.90 4.12
N LEU A 105 -3.42 -6.08 3.56
CA LEU A 105 -4.54 -6.78 4.19
C LEU A 105 -4.90 -8.02 3.37
N SER A 106 -4.90 -9.19 4.00
CA SER A 106 -5.29 -10.44 3.34
C SER A 106 -6.77 -10.41 2.92
N LYS A 107 -7.04 -10.83 1.70
CA LYS A 107 -8.41 -10.97 1.19
C LYS A 107 -9.22 -12.04 1.90
N ASP A 108 -8.55 -13.04 2.46
CA ASP A 108 -9.21 -14.16 3.18
C ASP A 108 -9.92 -13.68 4.47
N LEU A 109 -9.64 -12.47 4.92
CA LEU A 109 -10.27 -11.86 6.10
C LEU A 109 -11.57 -11.10 5.76
N LEU A 110 -11.88 -10.95 4.49
CA LEU A 110 -13.06 -10.24 4.01
C LEU A 110 -14.04 -11.24 3.38
N PRO A 111 -15.36 -11.06 3.59
CA PRO A 111 -16.37 -11.91 2.98
C PRO A 111 -16.45 -11.76 1.46
#